data_32c88b6398ff8860f2bc7bee8fa370ea
#
_entry.id   32c88b6398ff8860f2bc7bee8fa370ea
#
_cell.length_a   1.000
_cell.length_b   1.000
_cell.length_c   1.000
_cell.angle_alpha   90.00
_cell.angle_beta   90.00
_cell.angle_gamma   90.00
#
_symmetry.space_group_name_H-M   'P 1'
#
loop_
_entity.id
_entity.type
_entity.pdbx_description
1 polymer ?
#
loop_
_entity_poly.entity_id
_entity_poly.type
_entity_poly.pdbx_seq_one_letter_code
_entity_poly.pdbx_strand_id
1 'polypeptide(L)'
;IWMTDVEGDRKFTKLTTNNGEDRNPVWAADNDTYYYLSEQGGSANIFRASVSGKTKATQITKHSKHPVRFLSIAKDGTMCYAYDGDIYTIKDGQQAKKVNIRLTADIASNERSMTTYTRGASAVAATPNGKEVAFVVRGDVFVTTVDYKTTRRITDTPEQERNVDVSPDGRSIVYSAERNGVWGIYMTS
;
A
#
# COMPACT_ATOMS: atom_id res chain seq x y z
N ILE A 1 9.29 -3.61 26.75
CA ILE A 1 9.61 -2.18 26.83
C ILE A 1 10.77 -1.98 27.80
N TRP A 2 11.67 -1.08 27.44
CA TRP A 2 12.79 -0.65 28.27
C TRP A 2 12.76 0.86 28.43
N MET A 3 13.20 1.37 29.55
CA MET A 3 13.37 2.78 29.85
C MET A 3 14.82 3.06 30.23
N THR A 4 15.33 4.23 29.87
CA THR A 4 16.61 4.76 30.31
C THR A 4 16.49 6.24 30.59
N ASP A 5 17.29 6.74 31.54
CA ASP A 5 17.40 8.17 31.78
C ASP A 5 18.22 8.84 30.66
N VAL A 6 17.80 10.02 30.23
CA VAL A 6 18.50 10.80 29.20
C VAL A 6 19.76 11.45 29.79
N GLU A 7 19.68 11.81 31.06
CA GLU A 7 20.76 12.41 31.85
C GLU A 7 21.27 11.42 32.92
N GLY A 8 22.52 11.52 33.32
CA GLY A 8 23.11 10.67 34.32
C GLY A 8 23.66 9.34 33.79
N ASP A 9 23.61 8.28 34.61
CA ASP A 9 24.28 6.99 34.37
C ASP A 9 23.64 6.14 33.23
N ARG A 10 22.60 6.61 32.60
CA ARG A 10 21.87 5.92 31.51
C ARG A 10 21.53 4.47 31.86
N LYS A 11 21.08 4.24 33.07
CA LYS A 11 20.67 2.92 33.54
C LYS A 11 19.44 2.44 32.78
N PHE A 12 19.52 1.22 32.23
CA PHE A 12 18.37 0.61 31.55
C PHE A 12 17.49 -0.14 32.57
N THR A 13 16.21 0.17 32.54
CA THR A 13 15.20 -0.51 33.37
C THR A 13 14.20 -1.22 32.45
N LYS A 14 14.05 -2.54 32.67
CA LYS A 14 13.04 -3.33 31.93
C LYS A 14 11.69 -3.13 32.59
N LEU A 15 10.71 -2.65 31.79
CA LEU A 15 9.36 -2.32 32.25
C LEU A 15 8.35 -3.45 31.97
N THR A 16 8.59 -4.29 30.97
CA THR A 16 7.67 -5.38 30.61
C THR A 16 8.40 -6.73 30.61
N THR A 17 7.72 -7.80 31.03
CA THR A 17 8.31 -9.13 31.25
C THR A 17 7.52 -10.27 30.60
N ASN A 18 6.47 -10.00 29.83
CA ASN A 18 5.71 -11.04 29.11
C ASN A 18 6.55 -11.66 27.98
N ASN A 19 6.14 -12.85 27.53
CA ASN A 19 6.82 -13.59 26.47
C ASN A 19 6.44 -13.15 25.05
N GLY A 20 5.45 -12.28 24.88
CA GLY A 20 5.03 -11.73 23.59
C GLY A 20 5.75 -10.44 23.23
N GLU A 21 5.48 -9.94 22.04
CA GLU A 21 6.03 -8.66 21.60
C GLU A 21 5.37 -7.48 22.32
N ASP A 22 6.18 -6.55 22.83
CA ASP A 22 5.78 -5.25 23.36
C ASP A 22 6.45 -4.13 22.59
N ARG A 23 5.66 -3.20 22.04
CA ARG A 23 6.16 -2.14 21.15
C ARG A 23 5.36 -0.84 21.25
N ASN A 24 5.82 0.19 20.55
CA ASN A 24 5.15 1.48 20.45
C ASN A 24 4.77 2.10 21.80
N PRO A 25 5.70 2.28 22.77
CA PRO A 25 5.39 2.95 24.02
C PRO A 25 5.09 4.43 23.77
N VAL A 26 4.07 4.94 24.44
CA VAL A 26 3.71 6.37 24.47
C VAL A 26 3.43 6.81 25.90
N TRP A 27 3.92 8.00 26.29
CA TRP A 27 3.75 8.54 27.62
C TRP A 27 2.40 9.21 27.79
N ALA A 28 1.74 9.00 28.93
CA ALA A 28 0.70 9.88 29.42
C ALA A 28 1.30 11.20 29.95
N ALA A 29 0.46 12.19 30.19
CA ALA A 29 0.88 13.52 30.63
C ALA A 29 1.37 13.56 32.10
N ASP A 30 1.18 12.49 32.87
CA ASP A 30 1.54 12.38 34.28
C ASP A 30 3.00 11.98 34.55
N ASN A 31 3.78 11.70 33.49
CA ASN A 31 5.17 11.22 33.55
C ASN A 31 5.38 9.89 34.33
N ASP A 32 4.32 9.17 34.66
CA ASP A 32 4.38 7.85 35.31
C ASP A 32 3.68 6.77 34.47
N THR A 33 2.54 7.10 33.91
CA THR A 33 1.76 6.17 33.09
C THR A 33 2.29 6.12 31.65
N TYR A 34 2.39 4.94 31.11
CA TYR A 34 2.66 4.72 29.68
C TYR A 34 1.68 3.71 29.10
N TYR A 35 1.38 3.91 27.82
CA TYR A 35 0.60 2.98 27.00
C TYR A 35 1.53 2.32 25.99
N TYR A 36 1.24 1.09 25.62
CA TYR A 36 2.05 0.33 24.67
C TYR A 36 1.19 -0.74 23.98
N LEU A 37 1.67 -1.24 22.87
CA LEU A 37 1.07 -2.40 22.20
C LEU A 37 1.71 -3.67 22.77
N SER A 38 0.88 -4.64 23.16
CA SER A 38 1.33 -5.92 23.69
C SER A 38 0.50 -7.08 23.15
N GLU A 39 1.20 -8.19 22.88
CA GLU A 39 0.60 -9.48 22.54
C GLU A 39 0.23 -10.35 23.77
N GLN A 40 0.33 -9.81 24.95
CA GLN A 40 0.07 -10.52 26.22
C GLN A 40 -1.33 -11.16 26.27
N GLY A 41 -2.31 -10.63 25.55
CA GLY A 41 -3.68 -11.16 25.42
C GLY A 41 -3.92 -11.98 24.14
N GLY A 42 -2.89 -12.39 23.41
CA GLY A 42 -2.95 -13.11 22.13
C GLY A 42 -2.66 -12.20 20.94
N SER A 43 -3.60 -11.38 20.49
CA SER A 43 -3.38 -10.37 19.46
C SER A 43 -2.88 -9.06 20.09
N ALA A 44 -2.05 -8.29 19.37
CA ALA A 44 -1.55 -7.02 19.88
C ALA A 44 -2.70 -6.05 20.17
N ASN A 45 -2.74 -5.56 21.38
CA ASN A 45 -3.71 -4.62 21.92
C ASN A 45 -3.02 -3.51 22.70
N ILE A 46 -3.75 -2.44 23.02
CA ILE A 46 -3.24 -1.36 23.87
C ILE A 46 -3.29 -1.83 25.32
N PHE A 47 -2.17 -1.70 26.02
CA PHE A 47 -2.02 -1.89 27.46
C PHE A 47 -1.57 -0.61 28.11
N ARG A 48 -1.91 -0.46 29.38
CA ARG A 48 -1.47 0.62 30.28
C ARG A 48 -0.67 0.04 31.42
N ALA A 49 0.42 0.70 31.81
CA ALA A 49 1.16 0.41 33.03
C ALA A 49 1.78 1.69 33.59
N SER A 50 2.36 1.64 34.80
CA SER A 50 3.13 2.74 35.37
C SER A 50 4.60 2.37 35.56
N VAL A 51 5.48 3.36 35.40
CA VAL A 51 6.92 3.21 35.65
C VAL A 51 7.18 2.97 37.15
N SER A 52 6.44 3.64 38.01
CA SER A 52 6.54 3.45 39.47
C SER A 52 6.08 2.08 39.96
N GLY A 53 5.46 1.25 39.07
CA GLY A 53 4.90 -0.05 39.44
C GLY A 53 3.58 0.01 40.21
N LYS A 54 3.03 1.21 40.46
CA LYS A 54 1.75 1.39 41.16
C LYS A 54 0.58 0.80 40.37
N THR A 55 0.62 0.89 39.05
CA THR A 55 -0.39 0.31 38.17
C THR A 55 0.19 -0.87 37.43
N LYS A 56 -0.38 -2.06 37.65
CA LYS A 56 -0.05 -3.26 36.88
C LYS A 56 -0.51 -3.13 35.44
N ALA A 57 0.14 -3.87 34.53
CA ALA A 57 -0.26 -3.94 33.14
C ALA A 57 -1.75 -4.28 33.00
N THR A 58 -2.51 -3.40 32.38
CA THR A 58 -3.96 -3.54 32.21
C THR A 58 -4.29 -3.36 30.73
N GLN A 59 -5.04 -4.29 30.16
CA GLN A 59 -5.49 -4.24 28.78
C GLN A 59 -6.59 -3.20 28.58
N ILE A 60 -6.43 -2.29 27.64
CA ILE A 60 -7.37 -1.21 27.30
C ILE A 60 -8.27 -1.59 26.12
N THR A 61 -7.70 -2.15 25.06
CA THR A 61 -8.48 -2.61 23.89
C THR A 61 -8.54 -4.15 23.87
N LYS A 62 -9.64 -4.70 23.31
CA LYS A 62 -9.89 -6.16 23.29
C LYS A 62 -10.17 -6.64 21.85
N HIS A 63 -9.30 -6.27 20.93
CA HIS A 63 -9.39 -6.75 19.55
C HIS A 63 -8.80 -8.17 19.44
N SER A 64 -9.47 -9.09 18.75
CA SER A 64 -9.05 -10.49 18.65
C SER A 64 -8.74 -10.94 17.23
N LYS A 65 -9.31 -10.28 16.21
CA LYS A 65 -9.19 -10.71 14.81
C LYS A 65 -7.87 -10.26 14.16
N HIS A 66 -7.47 -9.01 14.41
CA HIS A 66 -6.26 -8.40 13.86
C HIS A 66 -5.48 -7.67 14.95
N PRO A 67 -4.16 -7.46 14.78
CA PRO A 67 -3.37 -6.68 15.73
C PRO A 67 -3.70 -5.18 15.62
N VAL A 68 -3.71 -4.50 16.76
CA VAL A 68 -3.68 -3.04 16.85
C VAL A 68 -2.30 -2.53 16.41
N ARG A 69 -2.25 -1.39 15.70
CA ARG A 69 -1.03 -0.80 15.15
C ARG A 69 -1.03 0.72 15.31
N PHE A 70 0.15 1.33 15.21
CA PHE A 70 0.35 2.77 15.10
C PHE A 70 -0.25 3.57 16.26
N LEU A 71 0.01 3.13 17.50
CA LEU A 71 -0.43 3.82 18.70
C LEU A 71 0.23 5.19 18.81
N SER A 72 -0.57 6.21 19.06
CA SER A 72 -0.14 7.56 19.44
C SER A 72 -1.07 8.12 20.50
N ILE A 73 -0.64 9.18 21.20
CA ILE A 73 -1.43 9.85 22.23
C ILE A 73 -1.34 11.37 22.08
N ALA A 74 -2.44 12.04 22.25
CA ALA A 74 -2.52 13.48 22.28
C ALA A 74 -2.36 14.01 23.73
N LYS A 75 -2.07 15.30 23.88
CA LYS A 75 -1.89 15.95 25.21
C LYS A 75 -3.10 15.82 26.14
N ASP A 76 -4.30 15.69 25.58
CA ASP A 76 -5.55 15.51 26.32
C ASP A 76 -5.82 14.07 26.74
N GLY A 77 -4.87 13.15 26.50
CA GLY A 77 -4.98 11.73 26.80
C GLY A 77 -5.76 10.91 25.77
N THR A 78 -6.18 11.51 24.64
CA THR A 78 -6.81 10.77 23.56
C THR A 78 -5.76 9.95 22.81
N MET A 79 -5.90 8.64 22.81
CA MET A 79 -5.09 7.72 22.02
C MET A 79 -5.69 7.54 20.63
N CYS A 80 -4.83 7.44 19.61
CA CYS A 80 -5.20 7.11 18.24
C CYS A 80 -4.45 5.86 17.83
N TYR A 81 -5.13 4.94 17.13
CA TYR A 81 -4.54 3.69 16.65
C TYR A 81 -5.24 3.18 15.40
N ALA A 82 -4.57 2.30 14.66
CA ALA A 82 -5.16 1.61 13.52
C ALA A 82 -5.57 0.18 13.89
N TYR A 83 -6.71 -0.25 13.40
CA TYR A 83 -7.22 -1.61 13.51
C TYR A 83 -8.07 -1.97 12.29
N ASP A 84 -7.81 -3.13 11.67
CA ASP A 84 -8.57 -3.69 10.54
C ASP A 84 -8.80 -2.71 9.38
N GLY A 85 -7.75 -1.92 9.04
CA GLY A 85 -7.80 -0.94 7.96
C GLY A 85 -8.41 0.42 8.32
N ASP A 86 -8.95 0.56 9.51
CA ASP A 86 -9.59 1.79 10.01
C ASP A 86 -8.76 2.48 11.09
N ILE A 87 -9.07 3.74 11.34
CA ILE A 87 -8.49 4.54 12.42
C ILE A 87 -9.51 4.66 13.57
N TYR A 88 -9.02 4.49 14.79
CA TYR A 88 -9.83 4.59 16.00
C TYR A 88 -9.21 5.58 16.98
N THR A 89 -10.08 6.20 17.79
CA THR A 89 -9.68 6.98 18.96
C THR A 89 -10.28 6.39 20.23
N ILE A 90 -9.56 6.48 21.34
CA ILE A 90 -10.02 6.02 22.66
C ILE A 90 -9.38 6.88 23.75
N LYS A 91 -10.13 7.19 24.80
CA LYS A 91 -9.59 7.60 26.10
C LYS A 91 -9.65 6.44 27.06
N ASP A 92 -8.69 6.40 27.98
CA ASP A 92 -8.68 5.36 29.01
C ASP A 92 -10.01 5.33 29.79
N GLY A 93 -10.56 4.15 30.02
CA GLY A 93 -11.87 3.96 30.65
C GLY A 93 -13.08 4.22 29.73
N GLN A 94 -12.87 4.56 28.46
CA GLN A 94 -13.94 4.79 27.49
C GLN A 94 -13.96 3.73 26.39
N GLN A 95 -15.05 3.71 25.62
CA GLN A 95 -15.13 2.85 24.42
C GLN A 95 -14.39 3.50 23.25
N ALA A 96 -13.75 2.65 22.43
CA ALA A 96 -13.14 3.08 21.21
C ALA A 96 -14.17 3.58 20.18
N LYS A 97 -13.83 4.66 19.49
CA LYS A 97 -14.66 5.25 18.43
C LYS A 97 -13.90 5.20 17.12
N LYS A 98 -14.53 4.64 16.09
CA LYS A 98 -14.03 4.68 14.73
C LYS A 98 -14.06 6.12 14.21
N VAL A 99 -12.95 6.56 13.60
CA VAL A 99 -12.89 7.86 12.95
C VAL A 99 -13.54 7.78 11.59
N ASN A 100 -14.58 8.57 11.37
CA ASN A 100 -15.24 8.64 10.08
C ASN A 100 -14.52 9.64 9.18
N ILE A 101 -13.71 9.15 8.24
CA ILE A 101 -12.97 9.97 7.29
C ILE A 101 -13.81 10.14 6.03
N ARG A 102 -14.14 11.38 5.71
CA ARG A 102 -14.77 11.74 4.43
C ARG A 102 -13.75 12.45 3.56
N LEU A 103 -13.47 11.90 2.41
CA LEU A 103 -12.64 12.54 1.40
C LEU A 103 -13.56 13.16 0.37
N THR A 104 -13.51 14.48 0.24
CA THR A 104 -14.08 15.18 -0.90
C THR A 104 -12.91 15.50 -1.81
N ALA A 105 -12.74 14.73 -2.85
CA ALA A 105 -11.74 14.98 -3.87
C ALA A 105 -12.46 15.08 -5.21
N ASP A 106 -12.09 16.05 -6.03
CA ASP A 106 -12.27 15.95 -7.47
C ASP A 106 -11.34 14.81 -7.93
N ILE A 107 -11.86 13.60 -7.84
CA ILE A 107 -11.19 12.45 -8.41
C ILE A 107 -11.39 12.60 -9.91
N ALA A 108 -10.46 13.24 -10.59
CA ALA A 108 -10.18 12.88 -11.96
C ALA A 108 -9.92 11.37 -11.91
N SER A 109 -10.89 10.58 -12.35
CA SER A 109 -10.78 9.13 -12.34
C SER A 109 -9.49 8.80 -13.09
N ASN A 110 -8.57 8.17 -12.41
CA ASN A 110 -7.40 7.64 -13.08
C ASN A 110 -7.94 6.46 -13.90
N GLU A 111 -8.33 6.72 -15.15
CA GLU A 111 -8.97 5.77 -16.06
C GLU A 111 -8.08 4.58 -16.44
N ARG A 112 -6.94 4.41 -15.75
CA ARG A 112 -6.04 3.28 -15.95
C ARG A 112 -6.60 2.06 -15.23
N SER A 113 -7.24 1.18 -15.98
CA SER A 113 -7.60 -0.16 -15.51
C SER A 113 -6.56 -1.17 -15.99
N MET A 114 -6.14 -2.08 -15.12
CA MET A 114 -5.33 -3.22 -15.52
C MET A 114 -6.24 -4.33 -16.00
N THR A 115 -6.13 -4.71 -17.27
CA THR A 115 -6.92 -5.77 -17.85
C THR A 115 -6.00 -6.88 -18.39
N THR A 116 -6.26 -8.12 -18.02
CA THR A 116 -5.52 -9.28 -18.52
C THR A 116 -6.24 -9.91 -19.70
N TYR A 117 -5.56 -9.97 -20.84
CA TYR A 117 -6.04 -10.66 -22.04
C TYR A 117 -5.27 -11.95 -22.24
N THR A 118 -5.97 -13.07 -22.34
CA THR A 118 -5.39 -14.41 -22.60
C THR A 118 -5.59 -14.86 -24.05
N ARG A 119 -6.31 -14.07 -24.86
CA ARG A 119 -6.64 -14.34 -26.26
C ARG A 119 -7.08 -13.05 -26.95
N GLY A 120 -7.18 -13.09 -28.30
CA GLY A 120 -7.77 -11.99 -29.09
C GLY A 120 -6.74 -11.08 -29.76
N ALA A 121 -5.47 -11.49 -29.85
CA ALA A 121 -4.53 -10.83 -30.74
C ALA A 121 -4.97 -11.04 -32.19
N SER A 122 -5.14 -9.94 -32.95
CA SER A 122 -5.57 -9.97 -34.37
C SER A 122 -4.40 -9.89 -35.35
N ALA A 123 -3.23 -9.42 -34.90
CA ALA A 123 -1.98 -9.37 -35.65
C ALA A 123 -0.80 -9.50 -34.69
N VAL A 124 0.28 -10.13 -35.15
CA VAL A 124 1.51 -10.37 -34.36
C VAL A 124 2.73 -10.27 -35.27
N ALA A 125 3.78 -9.59 -34.80
CA ALA A 125 5.09 -9.54 -35.45
C ALA A 125 6.19 -9.61 -34.36
N ALA A 126 7.25 -10.39 -34.64
CA ALA A 126 8.40 -10.50 -33.73
C ALA A 126 9.54 -9.59 -34.18
N THR A 127 10.31 -9.06 -33.23
CA THR A 127 11.58 -8.40 -33.58
C THR A 127 12.59 -9.38 -34.17
N PRO A 128 13.49 -8.95 -35.06
CA PRO A 128 14.48 -9.83 -35.70
C PRO A 128 15.38 -10.58 -34.72
N ASN A 129 15.62 -10.02 -33.53
CA ASN A 129 16.39 -10.62 -32.44
C ASN A 129 15.59 -11.58 -31.55
N GLY A 130 14.27 -11.72 -31.78
CA GLY A 130 13.37 -12.57 -31.00
C GLY A 130 13.09 -12.14 -29.56
N LYS A 131 13.53 -10.94 -29.14
CA LYS A 131 13.39 -10.50 -27.75
C LYS A 131 12.07 -9.81 -27.43
N GLU A 132 11.40 -9.29 -28.47
CA GLU A 132 10.14 -8.57 -28.32
C GLU A 132 9.13 -9.01 -29.37
N VAL A 133 7.87 -8.86 -29.04
CA VAL A 133 6.73 -9.17 -29.90
C VAL A 133 5.80 -7.96 -29.91
N ALA A 134 5.54 -7.44 -31.11
CA ALA A 134 4.48 -6.48 -31.34
C ALA A 134 3.18 -7.20 -31.69
N PHE A 135 2.05 -6.73 -31.19
CA PHE A 135 0.75 -7.35 -31.44
C PHE A 135 -0.39 -6.33 -31.32
N VAL A 136 -1.51 -6.64 -31.96
CA VAL A 136 -2.72 -5.82 -31.90
C VAL A 136 -3.79 -6.55 -31.07
N VAL A 137 -4.30 -5.88 -30.05
CA VAL A 137 -5.43 -6.35 -29.25
C VAL A 137 -6.45 -5.23 -29.09
N ARG A 138 -7.71 -5.54 -29.40
CA ARG A 138 -8.86 -4.59 -29.32
C ARG A 138 -8.65 -3.28 -30.07
N GLY A 139 -7.88 -3.31 -31.12
CA GLY A 139 -7.63 -2.11 -31.93
C GLY A 139 -6.44 -1.28 -31.48
N ASP A 140 -5.69 -1.70 -30.48
CA ASP A 140 -4.47 -1.03 -30.04
C ASP A 140 -3.22 -1.87 -30.30
N VAL A 141 -2.11 -1.21 -30.59
CA VAL A 141 -0.78 -1.83 -30.75
C VAL A 141 -0.07 -1.90 -29.42
N PHE A 142 0.45 -3.07 -29.08
CA PHE A 142 1.25 -3.34 -27.91
C PHE A 142 2.59 -3.97 -28.29
N VAL A 143 3.60 -3.80 -27.43
CA VAL A 143 4.86 -4.55 -27.47
C VAL A 143 5.09 -5.21 -26.13
N THR A 144 5.52 -6.48 -26.17
CA THR A 144 5.90 -7.22 -24.97
C THR A 144 7.30 -7.82 -25.13
N THR A 145 8.06 -7.86 -24.03
CA THR A 145 9.34 -8.59 -23.98
C THR A 145 9.06 -10.07 -23.76
N VAL A 146 9.80 -10.93 -24.45
CA VAL A 146 9.64 -12.40 -24.36
C VAL A 146 10.11 -12.89 -22.97
N ASP A 147 11.27 -12.43 -22.51
CA ASP A 147 11.88 -12.92 -21.27
C ASP A 147 11.20 -12.38 -20.02
N TYR A 148 10.93 -11.07 -19.98
CA TYR A 148 10.42 -10.39 -18.78
C TYR A 148 8.90 -10.21 -18.77
N LYS A 149 8.22 -10.51 -19.88
CA LYS A 149 6.76 -10.37 -20.06
C LYS A 149 6.23 -8.96 -19.70
N THR A 150 7.07 -7.95 -19.87
CA THR A 150 6.69 -6.55 -19.67
C THR A 150 6.00 -6.05 -20.94
N THR A 151 4.75 -5.66 -20.82
CA THR A 151 3.93 -5.17 -21.93
C THR A 151 3.75 -3.66 -21.86
N ARG A 152 3.96 -2.99 -22.99
CA ARG A 152 3.73 -1.55 -23.18
C ARG A 152 2.71 -1.33 -24.28
N ARG A 153 1.73 -0.47 -24.05
CA ARG A 153 0.82 0.05 -25.06
C ARG A 153 1.58 1.09 -25.90
N ILE A 154 1.52 0.96 -27.22
CA ILE A 154 2.21 1.83 -28.17
C ILE A 154 1.26 2.89 -28.72
N THR A 155 0.02 2.50 -29.05
CA THR A 155 -1.02 3.44 -29.52
C THR A 155 -1.99 3.74 -28.38
N ASP A 156 -2.46 4.97 -28.30
CA ASP A 156 -3.44 5.44 -27.32
C ASP A 156 -4.41 6.42 -28.02
N THR A 157 -5.16 5.88 -28.97
CA THR A 157 -6.11 6.62 -29.77
C THR A 157 -7.49 6.00 -29.66
N PRO A 158 -8.58 6.73 -29.85
CA PRO A 158 -9.92 6.16 -29.83
C PRO A 158 -10.26 5.34 -31.09
N GLU A 159 -9.42 5.47 -32.15
CA GLU A 159 -9.62 4.79 -33.42
C GLU A 159 -8.99 3.38 -33.38
N GLN A 160 -9.17 2.65 -34.46
CA GLN A 160 -8.75 1.24 -34.57
C GLN A 160 -7.41 1.11 -35.30
N GLU A 161 -6.48 0.32 -34.71
CA GLU A 161 -5.26 -0.16 -35.36
C GLU A 161 -5.43 -1.63 -35.81
N ARG A 162 -4.77 -1.94 -36.93
CA ARG A 162 -4.72 -3.30 -37.50
C ARG A 162 -3.35 -3.54 -38.10
N ASN A 163 -3.02 -4.81 -38.35
CA ASN A 163 -1.80 -5.22 -39.03
C ASN A 163 -0.56 -4.53 -38.42
N VAL A 164 0.34 -5.28 -37.91
CA VAL A 164 1.58 -4.76 -37.31
C VAL A 164 2.76 -5.51 -37.92
N ASP A 165 3.83 -4.78 -38.18
CA ASP A 165 5.13 -5.35 -38.55
C ASP A 165 6.27 -4.57 -37.91
N VAL A 166 7.42 -5.22 -37.74
CA VAL A 166 8.60 -4.64 -37.12
C VAL A 166 9.68 -4.43 -38.17
N SER A 167 10.36 -3.30 -38.11
CA SER A 167 11.44 -2.98 -39.04
C SER A 167 12.60 -3.99 -38.91
N PRO A 168 13.39 -4.22 -39.99
CA PRO A 168 14.50 -5.19 -39.97
C PRO A 168 15.59 -4.86 -38.93
N ASP A 169 15.71 -3.62 -38.49
CA ASP A 169 16.63 -3.22 -37.44
C ASP A 169 16.00 -3.32 -36.01
N GLY A 170 14.71 -3.68 -35.92
CA GLY A 170 13.99 -3.85 -34.68
C GLY A 170 13.65 -2.55 -33.93
N ARG A 171 13.82 -1.38 -34.58
CA ARG A 171 13.66 -0.09 -33.91
C ARG A 171 12.33 0.62 -34.19
N SER A 172 11.63 0.21 -35.23
CA SER A 172 10.36 0.84 -35.62
C SER A 172 9.29 -0.21 -35.84
N ILE A 173 8.05 0.21 -35.63
CA ILE A 173 6.85 -0.60 -35.85
C ILE A 173 6.00 0.13 -36.87
N VAL A 174 5.55 -0.56 -37.92
CA VAL A 174 4.55 -0.08 -38.86
C VAL A 174 3.22 -0.78 -38.59
N TYR A 175 2.15 -0.03 -38.75
CA TYR A 175 0.79 -0.55 -38.54
C TYR A 175 -0.20 0.21 -39.41
N SER A 176 -1.34 -0.39 -39.72
CA SER A 176 -2.45 0.34 -40.33
C SER A 176 -3.35 0.89 -39.23
N ALA A 177 -3.79 2.12 -39.39
CA ALA A 177 -4.69 2.77 -38.44
C ALA A 177 -5.72 3.63 -39.14
N GLU A 178 -6.89 3.72 -38.56
CA GLU A 178 -7.91 4.68 -38.92
C GLU A 178 -7.64 6.03 -38.24
N ARG A 179 -7.72 7.14 -38.97
CA ARG A 179 -7.63 8.49 -38.41
C ARG A 179 -8.64 9.36 -39.15
N ASN A 180 -9.55 9.97 -38.41
CA ASN A 180 -10.63 10.78 -38.99
C ASN A 180 -11.45 10.06 -40.08
N GLY A 181 -11.74 8.77 -39.87
CA GLY A 181 -12.51 7.95 -40.81
C GLY A 181 -11.73 7.46 -42.05
N VAL A 182 -10.40 7.69 -42.11
CA VAL A 182 -9.55 7.27 -43.23
C VAL A 182 -8.45 6.30 -42.75
N TRP A 183 -8.33 5.17 -43.41
CA TRP A 183 -7.25 4.20 -43.14
C TRP A 183 -5.95 4.64 -43.81
N GLY A 184 -4.87 4.56 -43.06
CA GLY A 184 -3.50 4.87 -43.47
C GLY A 184 -2.46 3.95 -42.85
N ILE A 185 -1.22 4.05 -43.31
CA ILE A 185 -0.07 3.37 -42.73
C ILE A 185 0.69 4.36 -41.84
N TYR A 186 0.98 3.93 -40.64
CA TYR A 186 1.65 4.71 -39.61
C TYR A 186 2.88 3.99 -39.12
N MET A 187 3.86 4.75 -38.61
CA MET A 187 5.09 4.22 -38.04
C MET A 187 5.39 4.93 -36.73
N THR A 188 5.91 4.17 -35.77
CA THR A 188 6.45 4.66 -34.49
C THR A 188 7.80 4.01 -34.21
N SER A 189 8.65 4.71 -33.48
CA SER A 189 10.00 4.24 -33.07
C SER A 189 10.14 4.34 -31.53
#